data_866eaaa413f4422c7eb98afa90c550b2
#
_entry.id   866eaaa413f4422c7eb98afa90c550b2
#
_cell.length_a   1.000
_cell.length_b   1.000
_cell.length_c   1.000
_cell.angle_alpha   90.00
_cell.angle_beta   90.00
_cell.angle_gamma   90.00
#
_symmetry.space_group_name_H-M   'P 1'
#
loop_
_entity.id
_entity.type
_entity.pdbx_description
1 polymer ?
#
loop_
_entity_poly.entity_id
_entity_poly.type
_entity_poly.pdbx_seq_one_letter_code
_entity_poly.pdbx_strand_id
1 'polypeptide(L)'
;MTVHRTADIFSRRAALALAGGGAGALLLAACGSGDGASNAANSASSTGSASEGSGGAGSTAAAGSSPSAASASTETNPGSLRVIVNKMRPFSPKEWEPEDLVDFEGHQLRAEAAEAAKKMMRAAKQEGVELTVSSAYRSYAVQQQTYQHWVEVNGKQKADTLSARPGYSEHQTGLAIDFGSAQEGCLLEECYKDTKAGRWLAEHAPEYGYILRFPQQQQGITGYIFEPWHYRYLGVELAKEYIASGAGTLEEFFGTGAAPNYEES
;
A
#
# COMPACT_ATOMS: atom_id res chain seq x y z
N MET A 1 -36.35 -17.92 4.14
CA MET A 1 -36.13 -16.80 3.22
C MET A 1 -35.47 -15.69 4.02
N THR A 2 -34.16 -15.67 4.05
CA THR A 2 -33.37 -14.67 4.79
C THR A 2 -32.78 -13.72 3.75
N VAL A 3 -33.27 -12.48 3.74
CA VAL A 3 -32.83 -11.46 2.81
C VAL A 3 -31.51 -10.91 3.33
N HIS A 4 -30.41 -11.20 2.65
CA HIS A 4 -29.13 -10.55 2.89
C HIS A 4 -29.22 -9.07 2.48
N ARG A 5 -29.12 -8.18 3.46
CA ARG A 5 -28.90 -6.75 3.22
C ARG A 5 -27.46 -6.57 2.76
N THR A 6 -27.27 -6.38 1.46
CA THR A 6 -26.05 -5.78 0.92
C THR A 6 -25.95 -4.38 1.46
N ALA A 7 -24.95 -4.11 2.30
CA ALA A 7 -24.69 -2.79 2.82
C ALA A 7 -24.23 -1.89 1.69
N ASP A 8 -25.00 -0.84 1.44
CA ASP A 8 -24.70 0.22 0.48
C ASP A 8 -23.44 1.00 0.89
N ILE A 9 -22.29 0.57 0.40
CA ILE A 9 -21.00 1.27 0.57
C ILE A 9 -20.95 2.56 -0.24
N PHE A 10 -21.88 2.73 -1.20
CA PHE A 10 -21.86 3.85 -2.17
C PHE A 10 -22.65 5.10 -1.78
N SER A 11 -23.40 5.08 -0.66
CA SER A 11 -24.42 6.13 -0.39
C SER A 11 -23.91 7.40 0.31
N ARG A 12 -22.61 7.58 0.64
CA ARG A 12 -22.17 8.72 1.46
C ARG A 12 -21.32 9.78 0.77
N ARG A 13 -21.01 9.66 -0.53
CA ARG A 13 -20.16 10.64 -1.25
C ARG A 13 -20.90 11.63 -2.18
N ALA A 14 -22.23 11.60 -2.24
CA ALA A 14 -23.00 12.44 -3.18
C ALA A 14 -23.73 13.66 -2.54
N ALA A 15 -23.45 14.03 -1.30
CA ALA A 15 -24.20 15.09 -0.64
C ALA A 15 -23.32 16.12 0.07
N LEU A 16 -22.41 16.79 -0.68
CA LEU A 16 -21.79 18.04 -0.17
C LEU A 16 -21.22 18.87 -1.34
N ALA A 17 -22.11 19.37 -2.17
CA ALA A 17 -21.85 20.49 -3.05
C ALA A 17 -23.18 21.13 -3.45
N LEU A 18 -23.65 22.09 -2.66
CA LEU A 18 -24.54 23.20 -3.05
C LEU A 18 -25.09 23.89 -1.80
N ALA A 19 -24.44 24.98 -1.37
CA ALA A 19 -25.11 26.20 -0.90
C ALA A 19 -24.07 27.16 -0.28
N GLY A 20 -24.05 28.38 -0.79
CA GLY A 20 -23.49 29.52 -0.06
C GLY A 20 -22.70 30.51 -0.90
N GLY A 21 -23.36 31.18 -1.82
CA GLY A 21 -22.87 32.45 -2.34
C GLY A 21 -23.02 33.55 -1.28
N GLY A 22 -22.04 34.44 -1.18
CA GLY A 22 -22.10 35.63 -0.32
C GLY A 22 -20.95 36.56 -0.67
N ALA A 23 -21.28 37.69 -1.31
CA ALA A 23 -20.40 38.76 -1.71
C ALA A 23 -19.88 39.55 -0.51
N GLY A 24 -18.69 40.18 -0.65
CA GLY A 24 -18.27 41.22 0.28
C GLY A 24 -16.79 41.61 0.20
N ALA A 25 -16.53 42.58 -0.66
CA ALA A 25 -15.77 43.83 -0.51
C ALA A 25 -14.25 43.81 -0.19
N LEU A 26 -13.57 44.46 -1.10
CA LEU A 26 -12.26 45.12 -1.14
C LEU A 26 -11.82 45.81 0.15
N LEU A 27 -10.51 45.78 0.41
CA LEU A 27 -9.71 46.94 0.82
C LEU A 27 -8.23 46.74 0.47
N LEU A 28 -7.71 47.75 -0.23
CA LEU A 28 -6.30 48.00 -0.61
C LEU A 28 -5.54 48.70 0.53
N ALA A 29 -4.27 48.37 0.70
CA ALA A 29 -3.17 49.29 1.12
C ALA A 29 -1.86 48.46 1.11
N ALA A 30 -0.91 48.67 0.30
CA ALA A 30 0.05 49.74 -0.01
C ALA A 30 1.30 49.67 0.87
N CYS A 31 2.42 49.47 0.15
CA CYS A 31 3.79 50.03 0.31
C CYS A 31 4.67 49.65 1.52
N GLY A 32 5.90 49.23 1.15
CA GLY A 32 7.07 49.29 2.01
C GLY A 32 8.31 48.65 1.40
N SER A 33 9.05 49.44 0.61
CA SER A 33 10.37 49.08 0.06
C SER A 33 11.45 49.06 1.13
N GLY A 34 12.51 48.26 0.96
CA GLY A 34 13.71 48.30 1.78
C GLY A 34 14.83 47.47 1.17
N ASP A 35 15.72 48.16 0.45
CA ASP A 35 16.99 47.69 -0.13
C ASP A 35 18.07 47.34 0.92
N GLY A 36 19.04 46.52 0.50
CA GLY A 36 20.34 46.41 1.18
C GLY A 36 21.03 45.07 0.96
N ALA A 37 21.70 44.84 -0.08
CA ALA A 37 23.11 44.93 -0.51
C ALA A 37 24.09 44.04 0.28
N SER A 38 24.67 43.11 -0.50
CA SER A 38 26.08 42.68 -0.72
C SER A 38 27.01 42.36 0.48
N ASN A 39 27.72 41.23 0.41
CA ASN A 39 29.16 41.05 0.07
C ASN A 39 29.60 39.60 0.37
N ALA A 40 30.11 38.92 -0.60
CA ALA A 40 31.49 38.67 -1.06
C ALA A 40 32.34 37.72 -0.20
N ALA A 41 32.62 36.62 -0.86
CA ALA A 41 33.87 35.86 -0.98
C ALA A 41 34.85 35.74 0.20
N ASN A 42 35.28 34.52 0.49
CA ASN A 42 36.71 34.24 0.52
C ASN A 42 37.05 32.75 0.24
N SER A 43 37.91 32.56 -0.73
CA SER A 43 38.62 31.33 -1.05
C SER A 43 39.85 31.20 -0.12
N ALA A 44 40.17 29.98 0.28
CA ALA A 44 41.56 29.62 0.59
C ALA A 44 41.80 28.13 0.38
N SER A 45 42.63 27.83 -0.60
CA SER A 45 43.33 26.57 -0.85
C SER A 45 44.43 26.37 0.19
N SER A 46 44.69 25.11 0.60
CA SER A 46 46.03 24.71 0.98
C SER A 46 46.26 23.23 0.68
N THR A 47 47.26 23.03 -0.14
CA THR A 47 47.96 21.82 -0.55
C THR A 47 48.88 21.31 0.58
N GLY A 48 49.14 19.98 0.58
CA GLY A 48 50.22 19.34 1.30
C GLY A 48 49.98 17.87 1.53
N SER A 49 50.47 17.04 0.78
CA SER A 49 51.73 16.33 0.59
C SER A 49 51.73 14.93 1.24
N ALA A 50 52.19 13.98 0.45
CA ALA A 50 52.26 12.54 0.62
C ALA A 50 53.17 12.06 1.77
N SER A 51 52.89 10.88 2.30
CA SER A 51 53.89 9.96 2.82
C SER A 51 53.46 8.50 2.66
N GLU A 52 54.27 7.73 1.97
CA GLU A 52 54.20 6.30 1.79
C GLU A 52 54.55 5.58 3.08
N GLY A 53 53.87 4.45 3.32
CA GLY A 53 54.19 3.49 4.41
C GLY A 53 53.64 2.10 4.09
N SER A 54 54.52 1.31 3.55
CA SER A 54 54.34 -0.14 3.22
C SER A 54 54.26 -0.98 4.50
N GLY A 55 53.39 -2.06 4.46
CA GLY A 55 53.45 -3.18 5.40
C GLY A 55 52.16 -3.99 5.47
N GLY A 56 51.97 -5.00 4.75
CA GLY A 56 52.06 -6.41 4.99
C GLY A 56 50.84 -7.11 5.55
N ALA A 57 50.14 -7.85 4.70
CA ALA A 57 49.56 -9.19 4.87
C ALA A 57 48.56 -9.44 6.04
N GLY A 58 47.36 -9.87 5.67
CA GLY A 58 46.39 -10.51 6.55
C GLY A 58 45.00 -10.54 5.95
N SER A 59 44.87 -11.17 4.76
CA SER A 59 43.55 -11.39 4.14
C SER A 59 42.91 -12.61 4.82
N THR A 60 41.93 -12.36 5.69
CA THR A 60 40.88 -13.34 5.96
C THR A 60 39.60 -12.79 5.33
N ALA A 61 39.33 -13.26 4.14
CA ALA A 61 38.05 -13.07 3.46
C ALA A 61 36.93 -13.66 4.32
N ALA A 62 36.24 -12.83 5.08
CA ALA A 62 34.90 -13.16 5.54
C ALA A 62 34.02 -13.27 4.31
N ALA A 63 33.63 -14.48 3.96
CA ALA A 63 32.62 -14.76 2.98
C ALA A 63 31.33 -14.06 3.46
N GLY A 64 31.07 -12.87 2.91
CA GLY A 64 29.80 -12.22 3.02
C GLY A 64 28.78 -13.13 2.35
N SER A 65 27.94 -13.76 3.15
CA SER A 65 26.74 -14.43 2.66
C SER A 65 25.89 -13.35 2.03
N SER A 66 25.93 -13.24 0.71
CA SER A 66 24.94 -12.50 -0.04
C SER A 66 23.58 -13.02 0.36
N PRO A 67 22.58 -12.13 0.68
CA PRO A 67 21.22 -12.59 0.92
C PRO A 67 20.80 -13.40 -0.30
N SER A 68 20.39 -14.63 -0.06
CA SER A 68 19.87 -15.52 -1.11
C SER A 68 18.73 -14.76 -1.76
N ALA A 69 18.91 -14.37 -3.03
CA ALA A 69 17.84 -13.80 -3.82
C ALA A 69 16.64 -14.75 -3.69
N ALA A 70 15.54 -14.26 -3.14
CA ALA A 70 14.31 -15.03 -3.06
C ALA A 70 14.06 -15.58 -4.47
N SER A 71 14.02 -16.90 -4.59
CA SER A 71 13.85 -17.56 -5.88
C SER A 71 12.63 -16.95 -6.54
N ALA A 72 12.78 -16.45 -7.78
CA ALA A 72 11.68 -15.81 -8.51
C ALA A 72 10.41 -16.63 -8.34
N SER A 73 9.36 -16.04 -7.80
CA SER A 73 8.14 -16.78 -7.49
C SER A 73 7.45 -17.18 -8.77
N THR A 74 7.52 -18.47 -9.10
CA THR A 74 6.68 -19.10 -10.13
C THR A 74 5.36 -19.58 -9.54
N GLU A 75 5.04 -19.14 -8.30
CA GLU A 75 3.84 -19.57 -7.60
C GLU A 75 2.59 -19.14 -8.35
N THR A 76 1.85 -20.13 -8.83
CA THR A 76 0.60 -19.96 -9.57
C THR A 76 -0.61 -20.49 -8.79
N ASN A 77 -0.39 -21.18 -7.66
CA ASN A 77 -1.47 -21.64 -6.81
C ASN A 77 -2.15 -20.45 -6.14
N PRO A 78 -3.39 -20.12 -6.46
CA PRO A 78 -4.08 -18.95 -5.93
C PRO A 78 -4.34 -19.04 -4.42
N GLY A 79 -4.26 -20.23 -3.82
CA GLY A 79 -4.38 -20.46 -2.38
C GLY A 79 -3.08 -20.22 -1.60
N SER A 80 -1.95 -20.03 -2.26
CA SER A 80 -0.65 -19.81 -1.61
C SER A 80 -0.54 -18.41 -1.01
N LEU A 81 0.13 -18.28 0.16
CA LEU A 81 0.49 -16.97 0.72
C LEU A 81 1.50 -16.21 -0.18
N ARG A 82 2.22 -16.93 -1.02
CA ARG A 82 3.24 -16.39 -1.94
C ARG A 82 2.67 -15.97 -3.29
N VAL A 83 1.37 -16.17 -3.55
CA VAL A 83 0.75 -15.80 -4.83
C VAL A 83 0.82 -14.29 -5.05
N ILE A 84 1.27 -13.89 -6.23
CA ILE A 84 1.19 -12.52 -6.72
C ILE A 84 0.03 -12.42 -7.70
N VAL A 85 -0.93 -11.59 -7.33
CA VAL A 85 -2.05 -11.18 -8.19
C VAL A 85 -1.88 -9.71 -8.51
N ASN A 86 -1.73 -9.36 -9.77
CA ASN A 86 -1.56 -8.00 -10.24
C ASN A 86 -2.02 -7.87 -11.70
N LYS A 87 -1.78 -6.75 -12.35
CA LYS A 87 -2.24 -6.47 -13.72
C LYS A 87 -1.70 -7.42 -14.79
N MET A 88 -0.56 -8.06 -14.54
CA MET A 88 0.07 -9.04 -15.44
C MET A 88 -0.21 -10.49 -15.03
N ARG A 89 -0.75 -10.72 -13.83
CA ARG A 89 -0.93 -12.02 -13.21
C ARG A 89 -2.35 -12.17 -12.66
N PRO A 90 -3.34 -12.46 -13.53
CA PRO A 90 -4.71 -12.72 -13.08
C PRO A 90 -4.83 -14.07 -12.39
N PHE A 91 -5.93 -14.26 -11.68
CA PHE A 91 -6.35 -15.60 -11.25
C PHE A 91 -6.59 -16.52 -12.45
N SER A 92 -6.31 -17.80 -12.23
CA SER A 92 -6.70 -18.88 -13.17
C SER A 92 -7.26 -20.06 -12.39
N PRO A 93 -8.57 -20.35 -12.46
CA PRO A 93 -9.60 -19.57 -13.18
C PRO A 93 -9.83 -18.17 -12.59
N LYS A 94 -10.34 -17.23 -13.39
CA LYS A 94 -10.56 -15.82 -12.94
C LYS A 94 -11.53 -15.70 -11.78
N GLU A 95 -12.50 -16.61 -11.68
CA GLU A 95 -13.54 -16.67 -10.65
C GLU A 95 -13.11 -17.48 -9.41
N TRP A 96 -11.83 -17.82 -9.27
CA TRP A 96 -11.33 -18.58 -8.13
C TRP A 96 -11.72 -17.94 -6.79
N GLU A 97 -12.10 -18.76 -5.81
CA GLU A 97 -12.45 -18.32 -4.45
C GLU A 97 -11.72 -19.17 -3.40
N PRO A 98 -11.30 -18.58 -2.27
CA PRO A 98 -10.73 -19.32 -1.16
C PRO A 98 -11.80 -20.22 -0.48
N GLU A 99 -11.39 -21.41 -0.02
CA GLU A 99 -12.28 -22.34 0.69
C GLU A 99 -12.35 -22.08 2.21
N ASP A 100 -11.40 -21.30 2.76
CA ASP A 100 -11.19 -21.07 4.19
C ASP A 100 -11.58 -19.66 4.66
N LEU A 101 -12.57 -19.05 4.00
CA LEU A 101 -13.10 -17.74 4.40
C LEU A 101 -13.89 -17.84 5.71
N VAL A 102 -13.63 -16.90 6.61
CA VAL A 102 -14.34 -16.73 7.88
C VAL A 102 -14.82 -15.28 8.04
N ASP A 103 -15.86 -15.08 8.85
CA ASP A 103 -16.36 -13.76 9.17
C ASP A 103 -15.33 -12.97 10.00
N PHE A 104 -15.11 -11.72 9.60
CA PHE A 104 -14.16 -10.81 10.22
C PHE A 104 -14.65 -9.37 10.10
N GLU A 105 -15.00 -8.73 11.22
CA GLU A 105 -15.40 -7.31 11.33
C GLU A 105 -16.48 -6.89 10.28
N GLY A 106 -17.45 -7.76 10.02
CA GLY A 106 -18.52 -7.54 9.04
C GLY A 106 -18.12 -7.81 7.58
N HIS A 107 -16.92 -8.30 7.34
CA HIS A 107 -16.36 -8.74 6.07
C HIS A 107 -15.96 -10.23 6.16
N GLN A 108 -15.21 -10.71 5.18
CA GLN A 108 -14.62 -12.04 5.19
C GLN A 108 -13.11 -11.97 4.91
N LEU A 109 -12.35 -12.87 5.53
CA LEU A 109 -10.93 -13.12 5.26
C LEU A 109 -10.67 -14.61 5.33
N ARG A 110 -9.55 -15.05 4.77
CA ARG A 110 -9.04 -16.38 5.07
C ARG A 110 -8.73 -16.52 6.56
N ALA A 111 -8.98 -17.69 7.11
CA ALA A 111 -8.96 -17.93 8.56
C ALA A 111 -7.64 -17.49 9.21
N GLU A 112 -6.49 -17.81 8.60
CA GLU A 112 -5.17 -17.44 9.10
C GLU A 112 -4.96 -15.92 9.12
N ALA A 113 -5.31 -15.25 8.04
CA ALA A 113 -5.23 -13.79 7.93
C ALA A 113 -6.15 -13.10 8.95
N ALA A 114 -7.38 -13.60 9.14
CA ALA A 114 -8.32 -13.07 10.12
C ALA A 114 -7.79 -13.15 11.56
N GLU A 115 -7.19 -14.29 11.93
CA GLU A 115 -6.60 -14.45 13.27
C GLU A 115 -5.40 -13.52 13.51
N ALA A 116 -4.56 -13.32 12.49
CA ALA A 116 -3.45 -12.37 12.54
C ALA A 116 -3.97 -10.92 12.68
N ALA A 117 -4.97 -10.54 11.88
CA ALA A 117 -5.59 -9.22 11.94
C ALA A 117 -6.26 -8.95 13.30
N LYS A 118 -6.98 -9.92 13.88
CA LYS A 118 -7.54 -9.81 15.22
C LYS A 118 -6.47 -9.54 16.30
N LYS A 119 -5.31 -10.20 16.19
CA LYS A 119 -4.18 -9.96 17.10
C LYS A 119 -3.64 -8.54 16.94
N MET A 120 -3.42 -8.11 15.70
CA MET A 120 -2.94 -6.78 15.33
C MET A 120 -3.90 -5.69 15.83
N MET A 121 -5.19 -5.80 15.57
CA MET A 121 -6.20 -4.84 16.03
C MET A 121 -6.29 -4.75 17.56
N ARG A 122 -6.12 -5.88 18.27
CA ARG A 122 -6.06 -5.87 19.74
C ARG A 122 -4.83 -5.15 20.27
N ALA A 123 -3.66 -5.33 19.65
CA ALA A 123 -2.43 -4.65 20.04
C ALA A 123 -2.54 -3.14 19.80
N ALA A 124 -3.00 -2.72 18.64
CA ALA A 124 -3.28 -1.32 18.33
C ALA A 124 -4.21 -0.67 19.37
N LYS A 125 -5.29 -1.37 19.73
CA LYS A 125 -6.25 -0.89 20.73
C LYS A 125 -5.62 -0.74 22.13
N GLN A 126 -4.70 -1.61 22.53
CA GLN A 126 -3.96 -1.49 23.80
C GLN A 126 -3.09 -0.23 23.84
N GLU A 127 -2.63 0.24 22.68
CA GLU A 127 -1.87 1.48 22.49
C GLU A 127 -2.76 2.70 22.22
N GLY A 128 -4.08 2.56 22.33
CA GLY A 128 -5.04 3.64 22.10
C GLY A 128 -5.26 4.00 20.64
N VAL A 129 -4.94 3.06 19.73
CA VAL A 129 -5.17 3.19 18.30
C VAL A 129 -6.35 2.32 17.89
N GLU A 130 -7.38 2.92 17.29
CA GLU A 130 -8.54 2.20 16.81
C GLU A 130 -8.41 1.93 15.30
N LEU A 131 -8.29 0.66 14.94
CA LEU A 131 -8.31 0.21 13.55
C LEU A 131 -9.73 -0.23 13.19
N THR A 132 -10.21 0.21 12.04
CA THR A 132 -11.47 -0.26 11.45
C THR A 132 -11.19 -0.93 10.10
N VAL A 133 -12.11 -1.78 9.64
CA VAL A 133 -12.00 -2.46 8.35
C VAL A 133 -12.98 -1.81 7.38
N SER A 134 -12.47 -1.35 6.25
CA SER A 134 -13.26 -0.72 5.18
C SER A 134 -13.60 -1.71 4.08
N SER A 135 -12.71 -2.68 3.82
CA SER A 135 -12.88 -3.71 2.81
C SER A 135 -11.94 -4.89 3.14
N ALA A 136 -12.34 -6.10 2.77
CA ALA A 136 -11.51 -7.29 2.86
C ALA A 136 -11.75 -8.20 1.65
N TYR A 137 -12.12 -9.47 1.82
CA TYR A 137 -12.42 -10.32 0.67
C TYR A 137 -13.48 -9.70 -0.25
N ARG A 138 -13.21 -9.75 -1.55
CA ARG A 138 -14.14 -9.40 -2.62
C ARG A 138 -14.13 -10.48 -3.69
N SER A 139 -15.28 -11.11 -3.94
CA SER A 139 -15.41 -12.07 -5.02
C SER A 139 -15.22 -11.42 -6.40
N TYR A 140 -14.98 -12.23 -7.42
CA TYR A 140 -14.92 -11.77 -8.81
C TYR A 140 -16.13 -10.90 -9.20
N ALA A 141 -17.35 -11.35 -8.84
CA ALA A 141 -18.57 -10.63 -9.17
C ALA A 141 -18.68 -9.27 -8.47
N VAL A 142 -18.27 -9.18 -7.19
CA VAL A 142 -18.24 -7.90 -6.46
C VAL A 142 -17.16 -6.99 -7.05
N GLN A 143 -15.99 -7.53 -7.41
CA GLN A 143 -14.92 -6.75 -8.05
C GLN A 143 -15.36 -6.21 -9.41
N GLN A 144 -16.16 -6.95 -10.17
CA GLN A 144 -16.71 -6.47 -11.44
C GLN A 144 -17.58 -5.22 -11.25
N GLN A 145 -18.47 -5.22 -10.25
CA GLN A 145 -19.30 -4.06 -9.93
C GLN A 145 -18.46 -2.87 -9.43
N THR A 146 -17.49 -3.14 -8.55
CA THR A 146 -16.58 -2.13 -8.02
C THR A 146 -15.77 -1.45 -9.13
N TYR A 147 -15.17 -2.24 -10.02
CA TYR A 147 -14.38 -1.71 -11.13
C TYR A 147 -15.25 -0.92 -12.12
N GLN A 148 -16.44 -1.43 -12.46
CA GLN A 148 -17.38 -0.73 -13.33
C GLN A 148 -17.76 0.64 -12.78
N HIS A 149 -18.05 0.74 -11.47
CA HIS A 149 -18.30 2.02 -10.82
C HIS A 149 -17.12 3.01 -10.99
N TRP A 150 -15.88 2.54 -10.78
CA TRP A 150 -14.70 3.39 -10.97
C TRP A 150 -14.52 3.84 -12.41
N VAL A 151 -14.86 2.99 -13.38
CA VAL A 151 -14.85 3.36 -14.82
C VAL A 151 -15.89 4.43 -15.13
N GLU A 152 -17.09 4.30 -14.59
CA GLU A 152 -18.18 5.27 -14.78
C GLU A 152 -17.82 6.65 -14.20
N VAL A 153 -17.21 6.69 -13.03
CA VAL A 153 -16.85 7.95 -12.34
C VAL A 153 -15.61 8.62 -12.93
N ASN A 154 -14.59 7.84 -13.31
CA ASN A 154 -13.25 8.36 -13.61
C ASN A 154 -12.78 8.10 -15.05
N GLY A 155 -13.49 7.30 -15.82
CA GLY A 155 -13.03 6.73 -17.08
C GLY A 155 -12.03 5.58 -16.86
N LYS A 156 -11.89 4.71 -17.88
CA LYS A 156 -11.12 3.45 -17.81
C LYS A 156 -9.66 3.65 -17.39
N GLN A 157 -8.97 4.61 -18.01
CA GLN A 157 -7.54 4.84 -17.75
C GLN A 157 -7.27 5.21 -16.29
N LYS A 158 -8.09 6.07 -15.70
CA LYS A 158 -7.97 6.44 -14.30
C LYS A 158 -8.44 5.31 -13.38
N ALA A 159 -9.54 4.63 -13.73
CA ALA A 159 -10.02 3.48 -12.98
C ALA A 159 -8.96 2.39 -12.83
N ASP A 160 -8.20 2.10 -13.89
CA ASP A 160 -7.11 1.12 -13.87
C ASP A 160 -6.00 1.43 -12.84
N THR A 161 -5.85 2.69 -12.40
CA THR A 161 -4.87 3.07 -11.37
C THR A 161 -5.45 3.04 -9.94
N LEU A 162 -6.78 2.94 -9.80
CA LEU A 162 -7.51 3.03 -8.53
C LEU A 162 -8.14 1.71 -8.11
N SER A 163 -8.40 0.81 -9.05
CA SER A 163 -9.11 -0.45 -8.80
C SER A 163 -8.67 -1.52 -9.79
N ALA A 164 -8.51 -2.73 -9.32
CA ALA A 164 -8.18 -3.86 -10.18
C ALA A 164 -9.36 -4.25 -11.07
N ARG A 165 -9.05 -4.71 -12.28
CA ARG A 165 -10.05 -5.40 -13.10
C ARG A 165 -10.48 -6.72 -12.44
N PRO A 166 -11.70 -7.24 -12.74
CA PRO A 166 -12.15 -8.53 -12.20
C PRO A 166 -11.15 -9.65 -12.53
N GLY A 167 -10.81 -10.46 -11.52
CA GLY A 167 -9.81 -11.52 -11.63
C GLY A 167 -8.35 -11.06 -11.49
N TYR A 168 -8.11 -9.77 -11.18
CA TYR A 168 -6.78 -9.18 -10.97
C TYR A 168 -6.62 -8.52 -9.60
N SER A 169 -7.61 -8.65 -8.70
CA SER A 169 -7.62 -8.00 -7.40
C SER A 169 -7.07 -8.90 -6.31
N GLU A 170 -6.13 -8.39 -5.48
CA GLU A 170 -5.67 -9.13 -4.30
C GLU A 170 -6.77 -9.39 -3.26
N HIS A 171 -7.81 -8.58 -3.20
CA HIS A 171 -8.96 -8.84 -2.33
C HIS A 171 -9.63 -10.18 -2.60
N GLN A 172 -9.53 -10.71 -3.82
CA GLN A 172 -10.06 -12.01 -4.17
C GLN A 172 -9.26 -13.16 -3.54
N THR A 173 -8.01 -12.92 -3.09
CA THR A 173 -7.24 -13.91 -2.32
C THR A 173 -7.80 -14.18 -0.93
N GLY A 174 -8.60 -13.26 -0.37
CA GLY A 174 -8.96 -13.26 1.05
C GLY A 174 -7.78 -12.96 1.99
N LEU A 175 -6.67 -12.40 1.45
CA LEU A 175 -5.45 -12.06 2.19
C LEU A 175 -5.21 -10.55 2.27
N ALA A 176 -6.05 -9.72 1.64
CA ALA A 176 -5.92 -8.28 1.63
C ALA A 176 -7.00 -7.62 2.51
N ILE A 177 -6.61 -6.57 3.22
CA ILE A 177 -7.48 -5.71 4.03
C ILE A 177 -7.23 -4.25 3.66
N ASP A 178 -8.31 -3.51 3.48
CA ASP A 178 -8.29 -2.05 3.51
C ASP A 178 -8.69 -1.58 4.90
N PHE A 179 -7.74 -1.00 5.63
CA PHE A 179 -7.99 -0.41 6.93
C PHE A 179 -8.54 1.02 6.80
N GLY A 180 -9.27 1.44 7.83
CA GLY A 180 -9.79 2.78 7.97
C GLY A 180 -9.64 3.29 9.39
N SER A 181 -9.99 4.56 9.58
CA SER A 181 -10.19 5.16 10.89
C SER A 181 -11.50 5.91 10.88
N ALA A 182 -12.46 5.46 11.68
CA ALA A 182 -13.79 6.09 11.74
C ALA A 182 -13.74 7.52 12.28
N GLN A 183 -12.71 7.86 13.04
CA GLN A 183 -12.61 9.13 13.78
C GLN A 183 -11.78 10.20 13.04
N GLU A 184 -10.92 9.82 12.10
CA GLU A 184 -9.93 10.72 11.50
C GLU A 184 -10.26 11.16 10.07
N GLY A 185 -11.37 10.72 9.49
CA GLY A 185 -11.93 11.27 8.24
C GLY A 185 -11.18 10.94 6.95
N CYS A 186 -10.08 10.20 7.01
CA CYS A 186 -9.22 9.85 5.87
C CYS A 186 -9.50 8.41 5.38
N LEU A 187 -10.72 8.14 4.94
CA LEU A 187 -11.10 6.81 4.49
C LEU A 187 -10.69 6.59 3.04
N LEU A 188 -9.82 5.60 2.79
CA LEU A 188 -9.31 5.24 1.46
C LEU A 188 -8.74 6.47 0.70
N GLU A 189 -7.99 7.28 1.40
CA GLU A 189 -7.32 8.48 0.89
C GLU A 189 -5.87 8.55 1.36
N GLU A 190 -5.01 9.24 0.62
CA GLU A 190 -3.58 9.33 0.93
C GLU A 190 -3.31 9.88 2.33
N CYS A 191 -4.17 10.77 2.85
CA CYS A 191 -4.04 11.33 4.20
C CYS A 191 -4.12 10.27 5.31
N TYR A 192 -4.59 9.04 5.01
CA TYR A 192 -4.59 7.93 5.98
C TYR A 192 -3.20 7.66 6.56
N LYS A 193 -2.12 7.86 5.78
CA LYS A 193 -0.73 7.73 6.25
C LYS A 193 -0.41 8.62 7.45
N ASP A 194 -1.09 9.77 7.57
CA ASP A 194 -0.86 10.78 8.60
C ASP A 194 -1.77 10.60 9.83
N THR A 195 -2.70 9.66 9.78
CA THR A 195 -3.55 9.29 10.92
C THR A 195 -2.76 8.49 11.97
N LYS A 196 -3.28 8.38 13.18
CA LYS A 196 -2.68 7.49 14.20
C LYS A 196 -2.69 6.03 13.72
N ALA A 197 -3.80 5.62 13.12
CA ALA A 197 -3.99 4.27 12.59
C ALA A 197 -2.99 3.97 11.47
N GLY A 198 -2.84 4.86 10.49
CA GLY A 198 -1.93 4.68 9.36
C GLY A 198 -0.46 4.62 9.79
N ARG A 199 -0.02 5.49 10.71
CA ARG A 199 1.34 5.46 11.27
C ARG A 199 1.61 4.17 12.06
N TRP A 200 0.66 3.77 12.91
CA TRP A 200 0.79 2.54 13.69
C TRP A 200 0.89 1.31 12.78
N LEU A 201 0.04 1.20 11.77
CA LEU A 201 0.08 0.10 10.81
C LEU A 201 1.40 0.07 10.01
N ALA A 202 1.91 1.23 9.57
CA ALA A 202 3.17 1.30 8.84
C ALA A 202 4.36 0.77 9.67
N GLU A 203 4.31 0.93 11.00
CA GLU A 203 5.36 0.48 11.92
C GLU A 203 5.19 -0.98 12.34
N HIS A 204 3.96 -1.40 12.67
CA HIS A 204 3.72 -2.65 13.39
C HIS A 204 3.09 -3.77 12.57
N ALA A 205 2.45 -3.48 11.43
CA ALA A 205 1.77 -4.51 10.66
C ALA A 205 2.66 -5.72 10.28
N PRO A 206 3.96 -5.55 9.96
CA PRO A 206 4.83 -6.68 9.64
C PRO A 206 5.02 -7.68 10.80
N GLU A 207 4.89 -7.25 12.05
CA GLU A 207 4.98 -8.12 13.22
C GLU A 207 3.83 -9.16 13.25
N TYR A 208 2.72 -8.83 12.58
CA TYR A 208 1.53 -9.67 12.46
C TYR A 208 1.40 -10.33 11.08
N GLY A 209 2.46 -10.23 10.24
CA GLY A 209 2.48 -10.84 8.92
C GLY A 209 1.80 -10.04 7.83
N TYR A 210 1.42 -8.79 8.08
CA TYR A 210 0.86 -7.89 7.08
C TYR A 210 1.91 -6.89 6.57
N ILE A 211 1.89 -6.57 5.29
CA ILE A 211 2.76 -5.56 4.69
C ILE A 211 1.94 -4.53 3.92
N LEU A 212 2.46 -3.30 3.85
CA LEU A 212 1.94 -2.27 2.97
C LEU A 212 2.16 -2.69 1.51
N ARG A 213 1.07 -2.90 0.76
CA ARG A 213 1.14 -3.52 -0.57
C ARG A 213 1.53 -2.57 -1.70
N PHE A 214 1.04 -1.33 -1.65
CA PHE A 214 1.23 -0.32 -2.68
C PHE A 214 1.92 0.91 -2.11
N PRO A 215 3.27 0.86 -1.93
CA PRO A 215 4.03 1.93 -1.31
C PRO A 215 4.13 3.17 -2.20
N GLN A 216 4.48 4.30 -1.57
CA GLN A 216 4.67 5.56 -2.26
C GLN A 216 5.77 5.45 -3.33
N GLN A 217 5.57 6.11 -4.47
CA GLN A 217 6.50 6.14 -5.61
C GLN A 217 6.73 4.79 -6.33
N GLN A 218 5.92 3.76 -6.04
CA GLN A 218 6.05 2.42 -6.64
C GLN A 218 4.98 2.11 -7.70
N GLN A 219 4.21 3.12 -8.14
CA GLN A 219 3.16 2.92 -9.16
C GLN A 219 3.72 2.37 -10.49
N GLY A 220 4.95 2.71 -10.85
CA GLY A 220 5.62 2.20 -12.06
C GLY A 220 5.90 0.69 -12.01
N ILE A 221 5.90 0.09 -10.80
CA ILE A 221 6.11 -1.35 -10.59
C ILE A 221 4.78 -2.04 -10.31
N THR A 222 3.98 -1.53 -9.38
CA THR A 222 2.74 -2.18 -8.94
C THR A 222 1.54 -1.89 -9.84
N GLY A 223 1.57 -0.75 -10.57
CA GLY A 223 0.47 -0.27 -11.39
C GLY A 223 -0.59 0.53 -10.64
N TYR A 224 -0.52 0.61 -9.31
CA TYR A 224 -1.48 1.31 -8.45
C TYR A 224 -0.85 2.54 -7.80
N ILE A 225 -1.68 3.53 -7.48
CA ILE A 225 -1.26 4.68 -6.68
C ILE A 225 -0.83 4.23 -5.28
N PHE A 226 -0.25 5.14 -4.51
CA PHE A 226 0.01 4.91 -3.09
C PHE A 226 -1.30 4.67 -2.33
N GLU A 227 -1.40 3.53 -1.64
CA GLU A 227 -2.58 3.11 -0.88
C GLU A 227 -2.20 2.79 0.57
N PRO A 228 -2.05 3.80 1.45
CA PRO A 228 -1.61 3.59 2.84
C PRO A 228 -2.59 2.77 3.70
N TRP A 229 -3.76 2.47 3.20
CA TRP A 229 -4.79 1.66 3.83
C TRP A 229 -4.72 0.17 3.43
N HIS A 230 -4.11 -0.16 2.29
CA HIS A 230 -4.13 -1.51 1.70
C HIS A 230 -2.97 -2.37 2.20
N TYR A 231 -3.30 -3.38 3.00
CA TYR A 231 -2.33 -4.31 3.57
C TYR A 231 -2.55 -5.73 3.07
N ARG A 232 -1.46 -6.41 2.72
CA ARG A 232 -1.43 -7.80 2.27
C ARG A 232 -0.84 -8.70 3.35
N TYR A 233 -1.55 -9.78 3.70
CA TYR A 233 -1.06 -10.82 4.58
C TYR A 233 -0.13 -11.79 3.83
N LEU A 234 1.04 -12.05 4.41
CA LEU A 234 2.06 -12.98 3.93
C LEU A 234 2.36 -14.08 4.95
N GLY A 235 1.86 -13.95 6.18
CA GLY A 235 2.38 -14.69 7.33
C GLY A 235 3.63 -14.02 7.92
N VAL A 236 3.86 -14.23 9.22
CA VAL A 236 4.88 -13.48 9.99
C VAL A 236 6.30 -13.70 9.42
N GLU A 237 6.66 -14.93 9.11
CA GLU A 237 8.02 -15.22 8.66
C GLU A 237 8.31 -14.63 7.28
N LEU A 238 7.39 -14.76 6.33
CA LEU A 238 7.57 -14.22 4.99
C LEU A 238 7.53 -12.68 4.99
N ALA A 239 6.72 -12.06 5.87
CA ALA A 239 6.73 -10.61 6.06
C ALA A 239 8.07 -10.11 6.61
N LYS A 240 8.68 -10.83 7.56
CA LYS A 240 10.04 -10.53 8.06
C LYS A 240 11.08 -10.65 6.95
N GLU A 241 11.02 -11.73 6.14
CA GLU A 241 11.92 -11.93 5.00
C GLU A 241 11.77 -10.77 4.00
N TYR A 242 10.53 -10.36 3.69
CA TYR A 242 10.26 -9.22 2.81
C TYR A 242 10.91 -7.93 3.34
N ILE A 243 10.68 -7.58 4.60
CA ILE A 243 11.28 -6.38 5.21
C ILE A 243 12.82 -6.47 5.23
N ALA A 244 13.37 -7.63 5.62
CA ALA A 244 14.81 -7.82 5.67
C ALA A 244 15.50 -7.77 4.30
N SER A 245 14.77 -8.10 3.22
CA SER A 245 15.29 -8.05 1.86
C SER A 245 15.54 -6.63 1.35
N GLY A 246 14.88 -5.62 1.92
CA GLY A 246 14.91 -4.23 1.45
C GLY A 246 14.18 -4.00 0.12
N ALA A 247 13.43 -4.99 -0.39
CA ALA A 247 12.61 -4.84 -1.58
C ALA A 247 11.50 -3.80 -1.36
N GLY A 248 11.30 -2.92 -2.33
CA GLY A 248 10.28 -1.87 -2.24
C GLY A 248 8.87 -2.38 -2.52
N THR A 249 8.74 -3.51 -3.22
CA THR A 249 7.45 -4.10 -3.63
C THR A 249 7.49 -5.63 -3.56
N LEU A 250 6.32 -6.28 -3.52
CA LEU A 250 6.25 -7.74 -3.64
C LEU A 250 6.71 -8.25 -5.01
N GLU A 251 6.52 -7.46 -6.06
CA GLU A 251 7.01 -7.77 -7.41
C GLU A 251 8.55 -7.90 -7.42
N GLU A 252 9.25 -6.99 -6.75
CA GLU A 252 10.71 -7.04 -6.60
C GLU A 252 11.14 -8.21 -5.70
N PHE A 253 10.48 -8.38 -4.55
CA PHE A 253 10.79 -9.44 -3.60
C PHE A 253 10.67 -10.83 -4.21
N PHE A 254 9.63 -11.08 -4.99
CA PHE A 254 9.42 -12.37 -5.65
C PHE A 254 10.04 -12.44 -7.06
N GLY A 255 10.64 -11.35 -7.56
CA GLY A 255 11.27 -11.33 -8.88
C GLY A 255 10.27 -11.53 -10.03
N THR A 256 9.02 -11.10 -9.87
CA THR A 256 7.96 -11.32 -10.88
C THR A 256 7.96 -10.31 -12.01
N GLY A 257 8.76 -9.26 -11.90
CA GLY A 257 8.78 -8.13 -12.82
C GLY A 257 7.67 -7.10 -12.54
N ALA A 258 7.83 -5.91 -13.11
CA ALA A 258 6.85 -4.84 -12.96
C ALA A 258 5.53 -5.15 -13.69
N ALA A 259 4.43 -4.66 -13.13
CA ALA A 259 3.07 -4.82 -13.64
C ALA A 259 2.31 -3.48 -13.74
N PRO A 260 2.88 -2.45 -14.41
CA PRO A 260 2.30 -1.10 -14.41
C PRO A 260 0.97 -1.04 -15.15
N ASN A 261 0.78 -1.89 -16.16
CA ASN A 261 -0.39 -1.91 -17.02
C ASN A 261 -0.87 -3.34 -17.25
N TYR A 262 -2.13 -3.47 -17.66
CA TYR A 262 -2.66 -4.74 -18.17
C TYR A 262 -2.09 -5.01 -19.56
N GLU A 263 -1.92 -6.29 -19.89
CA GLU A 263 -1.67 -6.66 -21.27
C GLU A 263 -2.86 -6.21 -22.14
N GLU A 264 -2.58 -5.52 -23.23
CA GLU A 264 -3.60 -5.21 -24.21
C GLU A 264 -3.99 -6.51 -24.91
N SER A 265 -5.24 -6.94 -24.73
CA SER A 265 -5.83 -8.11 -25.39
C SER A 265 -6.45 -7.73 -26.71
#